data_b6ef59a67ab735fe2859d24b8253cd9a
#
_entry.id   b6ef59a67ab735fe2859d24b8253cd9a
#
_cell.length_a   1.000
_cell.length_b   1.000
_cell.length_c   1.000
_cell.angle_alpha   90.00
_cell.angle_beta   90.00
_cell.angle_gamma   90.00
#
_symmetry.space_group_name_H-M   'P 1'
#
loop_
_entity.id
_entity.type
_entity.pdbx_description
1 polymer ?
#
loop_
_entity_poly.entity_id
_entity_poly.type
_entity_poly.pdbx_seq_one_letter_code
_entity_poly.pdbx_strand_id
1 'polypeptide(L)'
;MFSRLCVIALVALACGTSPGVQPPLNQPFSLRIGESARFPDADLTITFRAVSEDSRCPRDVVCVWAGNGQVQLEVQLGTSVRTAMLNTTTQPHEVSVDSYRLALVELAPVPHSQHPIPPSQYVATLRLQAN
;
A
#
# COMPACT_ATOMS: atom_id res chain seq x y z
N MET A 1 47.56 18.56 37.58
CA MET A 1 47.25 18.75 36.16
C MET A 1 46.18 17.69 35.79
N PHE A 2 44.93 18.10 35.73
CA PHE A 2 43.85 17.20 35.36
C PHE A 2 43.47 17.48 33.90
N SER A 3 43.79 16.54 33.03
CA SER A 3 43.39 16.57 31.63
C SER A 3 41.94 16.14 31.55
N ARG A 4 41.04 17.07 31.18
CA ARG A 4 39.63 16.72 30.87
C ARG A 4 39.54 16.23 29.44
N LEU A 5 39.36 14.93 29.29
CA LEU A 5 38.92 14.35 28.01
C LEU A 5 37.47 14.74 27.78
N CYS A 6 37.24 15.59 26.79
CA CYS A 6 35.93 15.84 26.22
C CYS A 6 35.58 14.61 25.33
N VAL A 7 34.69 13.78 25.81
CA VAL A 7 34.05 12.72 24.96
C VAL A 7 32.97 13.41 24.17
N ILE A 8 33.24 13.66 22.89
CA ILE A 8 32.23 14.12 21.94
C ILE A 8 31.39 12.89 21.56
N ALA A 9 30.20 12.78 22.12
CA ALA A 9 29.22 11.80 21.69
C ALA A 9 28.69 12.23 20.32
N LEU A 10 29.11 11.53 19.28
CA LEU A 10 28.49 11.63 17.95
C LEU A 10 27.09 11.01 18.03
N VAL A 11 26.08 11.84 18.11
CA VAL A 11 24.71 11.40 17.91
C VAL A 11 24.52 11.21 16.41
N ALA A 12 24.63 9.98 15.97
CA ALA A 12 24.23 9.62 14.61
C ALA A 12 22.71 9.79 14.51
N LEU A 13 22.25 10.84 13.81
CA LEU A 13 20.88 10.93 13.36
C LEU A 13 20.67 9.81 12.33
N ALA A 14 20.12 8.70 12.78
CA ALA A 14 19.60 7.71 11.86
C ALA A 14 18.37 8.30 11.18
N CYS A 15 18.49 8.69 9.90
CA CYS A 15 17.34 8.93 9.04
C CYS A 15 16.58 7.61 8.92
N GLY A 16 15.52 7.46 9.75
CA GLY A 16 14.67 6.29 9.73
C GLY A 16 13.87 6.25 8.44
N THR A 17 14.30 5.45 7.48
CA THR A 17 13.40 4.90 6.49
C THR A 17 12.47 4.00 7.26
N SER A 18 11.17 4.29 7.27
CA SER A 18 10.19 3.40 7.90
C SER A 18 10.35 2.01 7.30
N PRO A 19 10.67 0.98 8.10
CA PRO A 19 10.79 -0.37 7.56
C PRO A 19 9.43 -0.77 6.99
N GLY A 20 9.38 -1.15 5.71
CA GLY A 20 8.19 -1.67 5.09
C GLY A 20 7.71 -2.93 5.84
N VAL A 21 6.42 -3.15 5.81
CA VAL A 21 5.82 -4.38 6.34
C VAL A 21 6.35 -5.57 5.54
N GLN A 22 6.63 -6.68 6.21
CA GLN A 22 7.03 -7.94 5.57
C GLN A 22 5.95 -9.01 5.81
N PRO A 23 4.85 -8.97 5.07
CA PRO A 23 3.77 -9.91 5.26
C PRO A 23 4.11 -11.28 4.68
N PRO A 24 3.52 -12.37 5.21
CA PRO A 24 3.63 -13.68 4.59
C PRO A 24 2.85 -13.75 3.28
N LEU A 25 3.26 -14.67 2.40
CA LEU A 25 2.50 -14.99 1.18
C LEU A 25 1.14 -15.61 1.52
N ASN A 26 0.19 -15.45 0.62
CA ASN A 26 -1.15 -16.03 0.68
C ASN A 26 -2.02 -15.52 1.83
N GLN A 27 -1.60 -14.45 2.49
CA GLN A 27 -2.38 -13.83 3.56
C GLN A 27 -2.63 -12.35 3.26
N PRO A 28 -3.79 -11.81 3.64
CA PRO A 28 -4.07 -10.39 3.47
C PRO A 28 -3.13 -9.52 4.30
N PHE A 29 -2.73 -8.40 3.73
CA PHE A 29 -2.00 -7.35 4.42
C PHE A 29 -2.57 -5.98 4.02
N SER A 30 -2.42 -5.00 4.88
CA SER A 30 -3.00 -3.67 4.68
C SER A 30 -1.91 -2.61 4.58
N LEU A 31 -2.10 -1.69 3.65
CA LEU A 31 -1.21 -0.55 3.43
C LEU A 31 -2.03 0.75 3.41
N ARG A 32 -1.47 1.78 4.00
CA ARG A 32 -1.90 3.17 3.80
C ARG A 32 -1.14 3.78 2.63
N ILE A 33 -1.65 4.88 2.09
CA ILE A 33 -0.93 5.60 1.03
C ILE A 33 0.46 6.00 1.52
N GLY A 34 1.48 5.66 0.74
CA GLY A 34 2.88 5.85 1.05
C GLY A 34 3.57 4.68 1.75
N GLU A 35 2.82 3.71 2.26
CA GLU A 35 3.39 2.52 2.89
C GLU A 35 3.76 1.45 1.86
N SER A 36 4.73 0.64 2.23
CA SER A 36 5.24 -0.45 1.38
C SER A 36 5.22 -1.78 2.09
N ALA A 37 4.95 -2.83 1.32
CA ALA A 37 5.11 -4.22 1.72
C ALA A 37 6.30 -4.82 0.97
N ARG A 38 7.19 -5.48 1.69
CA ARG A 38 8.38 -6.11 1.14
C ARG A 38 8.27 -7.63 1.25
N PHE A 39 8.61 -8.29 0.16
CA PHE A 39 8.69 -9.75 0.06
C PHE A 39 10.12 -10.11 -0.35
N PRO A 40 11.04 -10.24 0.62
CA PRO A 40 12.47 -10.38 0.31
C PRO A 40 12.80 -11.61 -0.54
N ASP A 41 12.12 -12.74 -0.30
CA ASP A 41 12.36 -13.97 -1.05
C ASP A 41 11.94 -13.87 -2.53
N ALA A 42 11.04 -12.97 -2.84
CA ALA A 42 10.59 -12.70 -4.19
C ALA A 42 11.29 -11.48 -4.83
N ASP A 43 12.13 -10.79 -4.08
CA ASP A 43 12.74 -9.50 -4.46
C ASP A 43 11.69 -8.49 -4.95
N LEU A 44 10.57 -8.44 -4.21
CA LEU A 44 9.37 -7.68 -4.56
C LEU A 44 9.02 -6.68 -3.47
N THR A 45 8.74 -5.45 -3.89
CA THR A 45 8.21 -4.38 -3.01
C THR A 45 6.97 -3.80 -3.64
N ILE A 46 5.90 -3.70 -2.86
CA ILE A 46 4.62 -3.13 -3.27
C ILE A 46 4.36 -1.89 -2.44
N THR A 47 4.14 -0.76 -3.09
CA THR A 47 3.85 0.53 -2.44
C THR A 47 2.47 1.01 -2.85
N PHE A 48 1.64 1.39 -1.89
CA PHE A 48 0.35 2.03 -2.16
C PHE A 48 0.58 3.50 -2.43
N ARG A 49 0.36 3.94 -3.69
CA ARG A 49 0.65 5.31 -4.12
C ARG A 49 -0.53 6.25 -4.01
N ALA A 50 -1.70 5.82 -4.48
CA ALA A 50 -2.86 6.70 -4.56
C ALA A 50 -4.15 5.92 -4.75
N VAL A 51 -5.27 6.57 -4.47
CA VAL A 51 -6.58 6.21 -5.00
C VAL A 51 -6.85 7.16 -6.15
N SER A 52 -6.82 6.64 -7.37
CA SER A 52 -6.96 7.44 -8.59
C SER A 52 -8.41 7.72 -8.96
N GLU A 53 -9.33 6.89 -8.46
CA GLU A 53 -10.77 7.03 -8.65
C GLU A 53 -11.48 6.44 -7.43
N ASP A 54 -12.51 7.12 -6.95
CA ASP A 54 -13.40 6.59 -5.92
C ASP A 54 -14.84 7.05 -6.18
N SER A 55 -15.55 6.25 -6.94
CA SER A 55 -16.96 6.43 -7.25
C SER A 55 -17.85 5.39 -6.57
N ARG A 56 -17.32 4.69 -5.55
CA ARG A 56 -18.06 3.67 -4.80
C ARG A 56 -19.33 4.25 -4.20
N CYS A 57 -20.37 3.43 -4.10
CA CYS A 57 -21.62 3.85 -3.48
C CYS A 57 -21.40 4.20 -2.00
N PRO A 58 -21.75 5.42 -1.56
CA PRO A 58 -21.71 5.76 -0.14
C PRO A 58 -22.66 4.87 0.67
N ARG A 59 -22.23 4.51 1.88
CA ARG A 59 -22.98 3.60 2.77
C ARG A 59 -24.33 4.14 3.24
N ASP A 60 -24.52 5.47 3.15
CA ASP A 60 -25.71 6.19 3.63
C ASP A 60 -26.75 6.48 2.53
N VAL A 61 -26.50 6.03 1.31
CA VAL A 61 -27.41 6.22 0.16
C VAL A 61 -27.59 4.90 -0.58
N VAL A 62 -28.66 4.84 -1.38
CA VAL A 62 -28.92 3.72 -2.30
C VAL A 62 -28.50 4.18 -3.70
N CYS A 63 -27.59 3.45 -4.33
CA CYS A 63 -27.09 3.74 -5.66
C CYS A 63 -27.69 2.79 -6.70
N VAL A 64 -27.91 3.32 -7.90
CA VAL A 64 -28.28 2.51 -9.07
C VAL A 64 -27.08 1.69 -9.56
N TRP A 65 -25.87 2.24 -9.43
CA TRP A 65 -24.60 1.62 -9.82
C TRP A 65 -23.70 1.47 -8.62
N ALA A 66 -22.95 0.36 -8.58
CA ALA A 66 -22.03 0.09 -7.48
C ALA A 66 -20.85 1.07 -7.41
N GLY A 67 -20.52 1.72 -8.53
CA GLY A 67 -19.32 2.55 -8.64
C GLY A 67 -18.04 1.73 -8.53
N ASN A 68 -16.89 2.40 -8.44
CA ASN A 68 -15.58 1.75 -8.40
C ASN A 68 -14.58 2.56 -7.58
N GLY A 69 -13.74 1.86 -6.82
CA GLY A 69 -12.54 2.41 -6.23
C GLY A 69 -11.32 1.85 -6.95
N GLN A 70 -10.44 2.73 -7.45
CA GLN A 70 -9.24 2.33 -8.15
C GLN A 70 -8.01 2.70 -7.33
N VAL A 71 -7.20 1.70 -7.01
CA VAL A 71 -5.93 1.88 -6.29
C VAL A 71 -4.77 1.84 -7.27
N GLN A 72 -3.84 2.75 -7.07
CA GLN A 72 -2.58 2.82 -7.80
C GLN A 72 -1.48 2.26 -6.92
N LEU A 73 -0.85 1.19 -7.39
CA LEU A 73 0.26 0.52 -6.72
C LEU A 73 1.53 0.66 -7.56
N GLU A 74 2.63 0.88 -6.88
CA GLU A 74 3.95 0.74 -7.49
C GLU A 74 4.50 -0.64 -7.13
N VAL A 75 4.86 -1.40 -8.14
CA VAL A 75 5.40 -2.75 -8.01
C VAL A 75 6.85 -2.72 -8.47
N GLN A 76 7.76 -2.95 -7.54
CA GLN A 76 9.18 -3.07 -7.82
C GLN A 76 9.60 -4.52 -7.72
N LEU A 77 10.01 -5.11 -8.83
CA LEU A 77 10.54 -6.47 -8.93
C LEU A 77 12.01 -6.40 -9.37
N GLY A 78 12.91 -6.70 -8.45
CA GLY A 78 14.32 -6.47 -8.67
C GLY A 78 14.61 -4.98 -8.94
N THR A 79 15.15 -4.68 -10.11
CA THR A 79 15.38 -3.30 -10.57
C THR A 79 14.26 -2.73 -11.44
N SER A 80 13.27 -3.55 -11.79
CA SER A 80 12.12 -3.13 -12.61
C SER A 80 11.04 -2.53 -11.75
N VAL A 81 10.53 -1.37 -12.16
CA VAL A 81 9.44 -0.66 -11.49
C VAL A 81 8.29 -0.48 -12.48
N ARG A 82 7.07 -0.84 -12.05
CA ARG A 82 5.87 -0.60 -12.85
C ARG A 82 4.70 -0.19 -11.96
N THR A 83 3.72 0.46 -12.57
CA THR A 83 2.47 0.82 -11.92
C THR A 83 1.42 -0.25 -12.20
N ALA A 84 0.71 -0.68 -11.16
CA ALA A 84 -0.45 -1.55 -11.26
C ALA A 84 -1.68 -0.79 -10.78
N MET A 85 -2.76 -0.89 -11.53
CA MET A 85 -4.06 -0.31 -11.19
C MET A 85 -5.03 -1.44 -10.89
N LEU A 86 -5.51 -1.52 -9.65
CA LEU A 86 -6.48 -2.52 -9.22
C LEU A 86 -7.78 -1.86 -8.79
N ASN A 87 -8.89 -2.54 -8.99
CA ASN A 87 -10.21 -1.99 -8.84
C ASN A 87 -11.05 -2.82 -7.86
N THR A 88 -11.98 -2.14 -7.17
CA THR A 88 -12.90 -2.81 -6.25
C THR A 88 -14.06 -3.50 -6.96
N THR A 89 -14.54 -2.93 -8.05
CA THR A 89 -15.75 -3.40 -8.75
C THR A 89 -15.46 -3.82 -10.18
N THR A 90 -14.71 -3.02 -10.93
CA THR A 90 -14.37 -3.32 -12.33
C THR A 90 -13.09 -4.15 -12.41
N GLN A 91 -12.83 -4.78 -13.56
CA GLN A 91 -11.57 -5.48 -13.79
C GLN A 91 -10.44 -4.49 -14.12
N PRO A 92 -9.19 -4.80 -13.78
CA PRO A 92 -8.74 -6.00 -13.05
C PRO A 92 -8.83 -5.83 -11.52
N HIS A 93 -9.17 -6.92 -10.82
CA HIS A 93 -9.05 -7.00 -9.36
C HIS A 93 -7.70 -7.51 -8.92
N GLU A 94 -6.98 -8.15 -9.82
CA GLU A 94 -5.68 -8.74 -9.58
C GLU A 94 -4.77 -8.57 -10.79
N VAL A 95 -3.47 -8.65 -10.56
CA VAL A 95 -2.45 -8.56 -11.59
C VAL A 95 -1.37 -9.61 -11.34
N SER A 96 -0.83 -10.17 -12.44
CA SER A 96 0.30 -11.07 -12.36
C SER A 96 1.59 -10.27 -12.21
N VAL A 97 2.42 -10.70 -11.27
CA VAL A 97 3.75 -10.15 -11.00
C VAL A 97 4.72 -11.31 -10.98
N ASP A 98 5.36 -11.58 -12.11
CA ASP A 98 6.21 -12.75 -12.30
C ASP A 98 5.47 -14.05 -11.93
N SER A 99 5.99 -14.84 -10.99
CA SER A 99 5.37 -16.08 -10.52
C SER A 99 4.28 -15.86 -9.46
N TYR A 100 3.89 -14.61 -9.23
CA TYR A 100 2.95 -14.23 -8.19
C TYR A 100 1.72 -13.57 -8.77
N ARG A 101 0.67 -13.53 -7.96
CA ARG A 101 -0.56 -12.81 -8.25
C ARG A 101 -0.87 -11.85 -7.12
N LEU A 102 -1.00 -10.57 -7.45
CA LEU A 102 -1.34 -9.50 -6.51
C LEU A 102 -2.81 -9.15 -6.67
N ALA A 103 -3.59 -9.31 -5.61
CA ALA A 103 -5.02 -9.04 -5.60
C ALA A 103 -5.37 -7.90 -4.63
N LEU A 104 -6.33 -7.07 -5.02
CA LEU A 104 -6.99 -6.13 -4.13
C LEU A 104 -8.15 -6.84 -3.44
N VAL A 105 -8.09 -6.94 -2.11
CA VAL A 105 -9.13 -7.59 -1.30
C VAL A 105 -10.17 -6.58 -0.86
N GLU A 106 -9.74 -5.40 -0.42
CA GLU A 106 -10.62 -4.36 0.12
C GLU A 106 -9.97 -2.99 0.02
N LEU A 107 -10.79 -1.97 -0.13
CA LEU A 107 -10.41 -0.58 0.02
C LEU A 107 -11.29 0.05 1.10
N ALA A 108 -10.69 0.46 2.20
CA ALA A 108 -11.36 1.14 3.30
C ALA A 108 -10.94 2.63 3.35
N PRO A 109 -11.74 3.49 3.97
CA PRO A 109 -13.11 3.26 4.45
C PRO A 109 -14.13 3.21 3.31
N VAL A 110 -15.35 2.76 3.63
CA VAL A 110 -16.49 2.90 2.73
C VAL A 110 -16.87 4.39 2.67
N PRO A 111 -17.15 4.95 1.48
CA PRO A 111 -17.51 6.37 1.37
C PRO A 111 -18.76 6.74 2.16
N HIS A 112 -18.83 8.00 2.56
CA HIS A 112 -20.01 8.64 3.09
C HIS A 112 -20.34 9.85 2.24
N SER A 113 -21.62 10.08 1.89
CA SER A 113 -22.01 11.10 0.93
C SER A 113 -21.63 12.53 1.32
N GLN A 114 -21.54 12.83 2.62
CA GLN A 114 -21.22 14.16 3.14
C GLN A 114 -19.79 14.29 3.66
N HIS A 115 -19.02 13.23 3.65
CA HIS A 115 -17.68 13.21 4.20
C HIS A 115 -16.68 12.63 3.20
N PRO A 116 -16.02 13.48 2.40
CA PRO A 116 -14.94 13.02 1.51
C PRO A 116 -13.86 12.32 2.30
N ILE A 117 -13.27 11.28 1.73
CA ILE A 117 -12.20 10.51 2.36
C ILE A 117 -10.87 11.22 2.11
N PRO A 118 -10.20 11.74 3.15
CA PRO A 118 -8.85 12.26 2.98
C PRO A 118 -7.89 11.14 2.55
N PRO A 119 -6.89 11.44 1.70
CA PRO A 119 -5.92 10.42 1.26
C PRO A 119 -5.26 9.66 2.39
N SER A 120 -4.99 10.31 3.52
CA SER A 120 -4.37 9.68 4.70
C SER A 120 -5.24 8.62 5.39
N GLN A 121 -6.53 8.57 5.09
CA GLN A 121 -7.45 7.61 5.69
C GLN A 121 -7.66 6.34 4.85
N TYR A 122 -7.24 6.33 3.61
CA TYR A 122 -7.36 5.13 2.77
C TYR A 122 -6.47 4.00 3.27
N VAL A 123 -7.05 2.82 3.33
CA VAL A 123 -6.35 1.57 3.62
C VAL A 123 -6.70 0.56 2.56
N ALA A 124 -5.71 0.10 1.82
CA ALA A 124 -5.86 -0.97 0.86
C ALA A 124 -5.44 -2.29 1.50
N THR A 125 -6.32 -3.28 1.47
CA THR A 125 -6.00 -4.65 1.86
C THR A 125 -5.71 -5.43 0.60
N LEU A 126 -4.52 -6.01 0.56
CA LEU A 126 -3.97 -6.72 -0.60
C LEU A 126 -3.59 -8.14 -0.20
N ARG A 127 -3.42 -9.00 -1.19
CA ARG A 127 -2.89 -10.34 -0.99
C ARG A 127 -1.97 -10.70 -2.15
N LEU A 128 -0.77 -11.15 -1.81
CA LEU A 128 0.18 -11.71 -2.77
C LEU A 128 0.17 -13.23 -2.66
N GLN A 129 -0.18 -13.89 -3.75
CA GLN A 129 -0.25 -15.34 -3.85
C GLN A 129 0.81 -15.85 -4.81
N ALA A 130 1.39 -17.02 -4.49
CA ALA A 130 2.16 -17.78 -5.47
C ALA A 130 1.21 -18.43 -6.48
N ASN A 131 1.60 -18.43 -7.76
CA ASN A 131 0.87 -19.13 -8.81
C ASN A 131 1.05 -20.65 -8.69
#